data_05c341b375b6b441ed92825b42755614
#
_entry.id   05c341b375b6b441ed92825b42755614
#
_cell.length_a   1.000
_cell.length_b   1.000
_cell.length_c   1.000
_cell.angle_alpha   90.00
_cell.angle_beta   90.00
_cell.angle_gamma   90.00
#
_symmetry.space_group_name_H-M   'P 1'
#
loop_
_entity.id
_entity.type
_entity.pdbx_description
1 polymer ?
#
loop_
_entity_poly.entity_id
_entity_poly.type
_entity_poly.pdbx_seq_one_letter_code
_entity_poly.pdbx_strand_id
1 'polypeptide(L)'
;MLEIIKNALTQIFASYSQYAGSGMYMLLFFLAMVCIYIWERNKQNRALLYYYPLITLVVIYNPLIAHIIIVFIEGQVYWRIFWLLPTTIIIAYAATVIVLNVHVKLKKILVTVALIAILIVGGKFIFIAENYSKASNWYKLPTQTILVCDILEKDTDEVIRVVVPTGLEVSMRQYNANIQIVYGVDMQSMNYYMYALNSNYIVLDNTVNFSGKLEDYGYQIIGATDSYNIYRFKLGGMTDSLRVIQ
;
A
#
# COMPACT_ATOMS: atom_id res chain seq x y z
N MET A 1 13.04 -23.60 16.94
CA MET A 1 12.08 -22.89 17.81
C MET A 1 12.57 -21.50 18.22
N LEU A 2 13.77 -21.35 18.79
CA LEU A 2 14.32 -20.05 19.21
C LEU A 2 14.47 -19.06 18.05
N GLU A 3 14.88 -19.52 16.88
CA GLU A 3 15.04 -18.71 15.68
C GLU A 3 13.67 -18.22 15.12
N ILE A 4 12.66 -19.08 15.16
CA ILE A 4 11.28 -18.72 14.77
C ILE A 4 10.75 -17.60 15.68
N ILE A 5 10.95 -17.73 16.99
CA ILE A 5 10.54 -16.71 17.97
C ILE A 5 11.27 -15.39 17.71
N LYS A 6 12.59 -15.44 17.48
CA LYS A 6 13.40 -14.25 17.19
C LYS A 6 12.93 -13.54 15.93
N ASN A 7 12.70 -14.28 14.85
CA ASN A 7 12.23 -13.72 13.58
C ASN A 7 10.82 -13.11 13.72
N ALA A 8 9.92 -13.80 14.44
CA ALA A 8 8.58 -13.28 14.72
C ALA A 8 8.63 -11.98 15.54
N LEU A 9 9.45 -11.92 16.57
CA LEU A 9 9.64 -10.70 17.38
C LEU A 9 10.20 -9.55 16.54
N THR A 10 11.22 -9.81 15.72
CA THR A 10 11.78 -8.79 14.82
C THR A 10 10.69 -8.23 13.89
N GLN A 11 9.85 -9.11 13.33
CA GLN A 11 8.75 -8.70 12.46
C GLN A 11 7.66 -7.91 13.20
N ILE A 12 7.32 -8.32 14.44
CA ILE A 12 6.37 -7.58 15.29
C ILE A 12 6.86 -6.15 15.53
N PHE A 13 8.13 -5.97 15.92
CA PHE A 13 8.68 -4.65 16.20
C PHE A 13 8.80 -3.78 14.93
N ALA A 14 9.20 -4.35 13.79
CA ALA A 14 9.22 -3.66 12.51
C ALA A 14 7.81 -3.20 12.12
N SER A 15 6.82 -4.06 12.25
CA SER A 15 5.42 -3.77 11.97
C SER A 15 4.82 -2.74 12.92
N TYR A 16 5.18 -2.79 14.21
CA TYR A 16 4.81 -1.76 15.18
C TYR A 16 5.38 -0.40 14.79
N SER A 17 6.66 -0.32 14.43
CA SER A 17 7.30 0.91 14.00
C SER A 17 6.64 1.49 12.75
N GLN A 18 6.27 0.63 11.80
CA GLN A 18 5.56 1.04 10.59
C GLN A 18 4.15 1.57 10.89
N TYR A 19 3.41 0.93 11.81
CA TYR A 19 2.07 1.36 12.21
C TYR A 19 2.10 2.63 13.07
N ALA A 20 2.96 2.69 14.09
CA ALA A 20 3.06 3.79 15.04
C ALA A 20 3.59 5.07 14.39
N GLY A 21 4.44 4.95 13.38
CA GLY A 21 5.11 6.09 12.76
C GLY A 21 5.95 6.88 13.75
N SER A 22 6.12 8.18 13.48
CA SER A 22 6.95 9.08 14.29
C SER A 22 6.16 9.93 15.30
N GLY A 23 4.84 9.73 15.43
CA GLY A 23 3.98 10.51 16.32
C GLY A 23 3.83 9.92 17.73
N MET A 24 3.27 10.70 18.65
CA MET A 24 2.94 10.27 20.02
C MET A 24 1.63 9.48 20.11
N TYR A 25 1.07 9.10 18.98
CA TYR A 25 -0.24 8.48 18.86
C TYR A 25 -0.41 7.21 19.71
N MET A 26 0.58 6.30 19.67
CA MET A 26 0.54 5.10 20.50
C MET A 26 0.71 5.36 21.98
N LEU A 27 1.51 6.37 22.36
CA LEU A 27 1.61 6.81 23.74
C LEU A 27 0.26 7.33 24.24
N LEU A 28 -0.42 8.17 23.46
CA LEU A 28 -1.76 8.67 23.79
C LEU A 28 -2.77 7.52 23.93
N PHE A 29 -2.69 6.52 23.09
CA PHE A 29 -3.53 5.33 23.18
C PHE A 29 -3.33 4.57 24.51
N PHE A 30 -2.09 4.31 24.91
CA PHE A 30 -1.82 3.65 26.20
C PHE A 30 -2.27 4.48 27.40
N LEU A 31 -2.03 5.79 27.38
CA LEU A 31 -2.53 6.70 28.40
C LEU A 31 -4.07 6.72 28.44
N ALA A 32 -4.72 6.72 27.29
CA ALA A 32 -6.18 6.63 27.20
C ALA A 32 -6.73 5.32 27.78
N MET A 33 -6.07 4.20 27.55
CA MET A 33 -6.44 2.91 28.15
C MET A 33 -6.35 2.96 29.68
N VAL A 34 -5.28 3.56 30.23
CA VAL A 34 -5.13 3.75 31.68
C VAL A 34 -6.26 4.64 32.23
N CYS A 35 -6.60 5.74 31.55
CA CYS A 35 -7.72 6.60 31.90
C CYS A 35 -9.05 5.84 31.94
N ILE A 36 -9.33 5.04 30.92
CA ILE A 36 -10.55 4.22 30.87
C ILE A 36 -10.58 3.20 32.00
N TYR A 37 -9.47 2.54 32.27
CA TYR A 37 -9.39 1.59 33.38
C TYR A 37 -9.74 2.23 34.72
N ILE A 38 -9.27 3.45 34.98
CA ILE A 38 -9.46 4.14 36.25
C ILE A 38 -10.87 4.74 36.38
N TRP A 39 -11.35 5.41 35.34
CA TRP A 39 -12.56 6.25 35.43
C TRP A 39 -13.82 5.66 34.83
N GLU A 40 -13.70 4.68 33.90
CA GLU A 40 -14.89 4.04 33.31
C GLU A 40 -15.50 3.03 34.29
N ARG A 41 -16.77 3.27 34.68
CA ARG A 41 -17.51 2.41 35.61
C ARG A 41 -18.45 1.45 34.89
N ASN A 42 -18.85 1.76 33.65
CA ASN A 42 -19.70 0.88 32.89
C ASN A 42 -18.93 -0.36 32.42
N LYS A 43 -19.42 -1.54 32.84
CA LYS A 43 -18.78 -2.83 32.51
C LYS A 43 -18.69 -3.10 31.02
N GLN A 44 -19.73 -2.71 30.24
CA GLN A 44 -19.77 -2.95 28.79
C GLN A 44 -18.74 -2.08 28.07
N ASN A 45 -18.66 -0.78 28.42
CA ASN A 45 -17.68 0.13 27.85
C ASN A 45 -16.24 -0.30 28.22
N ARG A 46 -16.04 -0.73 29.46
CA ARG A 46 -14.72 -1.24 29.91
C ARG A 46 -14.38 -2.54 29.16
N ALA A 47 -15.34 -3.43 28.92
CA ALA A 47 -15.10 -4.64 28.14
C ALA A 47 -14.64 -4.33 26.72
N LEU A 48 -15.29 -3.38 26.06
CA LEU A 48 -15.03 -3.04 24.67
C LEU A 48 -13.77 -2.14 24.50
N LEU A 49 -13.58 -1.15 25.39
CA LEU A 49 -12.56 -0.11 25.19
C LEU A 49 -11.26 -0.36 25.96
N TYR A 50 -11.27 -1.31 26.90
CA TYR A 50 -10.09 -1.68 27.66
C TYR A 50 -9.72 -3.16 27.48
N TYR A 51 -10.61 -4.11 27.78
CA TYR A 51 -10.25 -5.53 27.72
C TYR A 51 -10.07 -6.05 26.30
N TYR A 52 -10.91 -5.64 25.35
CA TYR A 52 -10.76 -6.04 23.95
C TYR A 52 -9.41 -5.59 23.38
N PRO A 53 -9.01 -4.30 23.42
CA PRO A 53 -7.70 -3.90 22.91
C PRO A 53 -6.52 -4.49 23.70
N LEU A 54 -6.67 -4.73 24.99
CA LEU A 54 -5.65 -5.41 25.79
C LEU A 54 -5.42 -6.85 25.30
N ILE A 55 -6.50 -7.62 25.10
CA ILE A 55 -6.41 -8.99 24.56
C ILE A 55 -5.82 -8.94 23.13
N THR A 56 -6.26 -8.00 22.31
CA THR A 56 -5.74 -7.82 20.96
C THR A 56 -4.23 -7.53 20.96
N LEU A 57 -3.75 -6.68 21.87
CA LEU A 57 -2.31 -6.44 22.05
C LEU A 57 -1.57 -7.72 22.45
N VAL A 58 -2.11 -8.49 23.41
CA VAL A 58 -1.51 -9.77 23.82
C VAL A 58 -1.41 -10.73 22.64
N VAL A 59 -2.43 -10.80 21.80
CA VAL A 59 -2.44 -11.64 20.59
C VAL A 59 -1.40 -11.15 19.58
N ILE A 60 -1.36 -9.84 19.29
CA ILE A 60 -0.43 -9.25 18.31
C ILE A 60 1.04 -9.43 18.75
N TYR A 61 1.33 -9.24 20.04
CA TYR A 61 2.69 -9.34 20.55
C TYR A 61 3.12 -10.78 20.93
N ASN A 62 2.23 -11.76 20.79
CA ASN A 62 2.60 -13.17 21.01
C ASN A 62 3.38 -13.71 19.79
N PRO A 63 4.66 -14.08 19.93
CA PRO A 63 5.49 -14.49 18.80
C PRO A 63 5.03 -15.79 18.13
N LEU A 64 4.36 -16.68 18.85
CA LEU A 64 3.84 -17.92 18.28
C LEU A 64 2.62 -17.64 17.39
N ILE A 65 1.70 -16.79 17.87
CA ILE A 65 0.52 -16.38 17.09
C ILE A 65 0.98 -15.55 15.90
N ALA A 66 1.90 -14.61 16.09
CA ALA A 66 2.47 -13.81 15.04
C ALA A 66 3.11 -14.67 13.94
N HIS A 67 3.87 -15.70 14.31
CA HIS A 67 4.46 -16.60 13.31
C HIS A 67 3.39 -17.31 12.47
N ILE A 68 2.33 -17.83 13.10
CA ILE A 68 1.22 -18.46 12.39
C ILE A 68 0.60 -17.46 11.40
N ILE A 69 0.31 -16.25 11.84
CA ILE A 69 -0.30 -15.23 11.01
C ILE A 69 0.60 -14.83 9.83
N ILE A 70 1.91 -14.66 10.07
CA ILE A 70 2.90 -14.30 9.04
C ILE A 70 2.98 -15.36 7.95
N VAL A 71 2.82 -16.64 8.27
CA VAL A 71 2.78 -17.72 7.28
C VAL A 71 1.59 -17.57 6.32
N PHE A 72 0.44 -17.07 6.82
CA PHE A 72 -0.77 -16.92 6.00
C PHE A 72 -0.84 -15.61 5.21
N ILE A 73 -0.34 -14.49 5.77
CA ILE A 73 -0.54 -13.15 5.18
C ILE A 73 0.74 -12.47 4.70
N GLU A 74 1.88 -13.14 4.81
CA GLU A 74 3.23 -12.61 4.61
C GLU A 74 3.66 -11.53 5.61
N GLY A 75 4.96 -11.49 5.93
CA GLY A 75 5.50 -10.57 6.94
C GLY A 75 5.34 -9.09 6.56
N GLN A 76 5.39 -8.78 5.26
CA GLN A 76 5.32 -7.39 4.78
C GLN A 76 4.00 -6.69 5.10
N VAL A 77 2.91 -7.44 5.25
CA VAL A 77 1.57 -6.90 5.52
C VAL A 77 1.13 -7.08 6.97
N TYR A 78 1.95 -7.69 7.84
CA TYR A 78 1.62 -7.96 9.24
C TYR A 78 1.24 -6.69 10.03
N TRP A 79 1.80 -5.53 9.70
CA TRP A 79 1.46 -4.26 10.33
C TRP A 79 -0.04 -3.91 10.26
N ARG A 80 -0.78 -4.45 9.29
CA ARG A 80 -2.24 -4.21 9.15
C ARG A 80 -3.05 -4.82 10.29
N ILE A 81 -2.51 -5.78 11.03
CA ILE A 81 -3.20 -6.37 12.18
C ILE A 81 -3.39 -5.34 13.30
N PHE A 82 -2.52 -4.34 13.39
CA PHE A 82 -2.69 -3.24 14.32
C PHE A 82 -3.96 -2.41 14.05
N TRP A 83 -4.58 -2.50 12.86
CA TRP A 83 -5.87 -1.86 12.57
C TRP A 83 -7.04 -2.46 13.36
N LEU A 84 -6.88 -3.65 13.95
CA LEU A 84 -7.84 -4.22 14.88
C LEU A 84 -7.93 -3.42 16.19
N LEU A 85 -6.91 -2.60 16.50
CA LEU A 85 -6.93 -1.73 17.65
C LEU A 85 -7.76 -0.48 17.34
N PRO A 86 -8.88 -0.21 18.05
CA PRO A 86 -9.69 0.98 17.84
C PRO A 86 -9.06 2.21 18.53
N THR A 87 -7.78 2.49 18.19
CA THR A 87 -6.93 3.46 18.87
C THR A 87 -7.54 4.86 18.92
N THR A 88 -8.07 5.35 17.80
CA THR A 88 -8.68 6.69 17.70
C THR A 88 -9.93 6.80 18.57
N ILE A 89 -10.76 5.76 18.57
CA ILE A 89 -11.99 5.70 19.36
C ILE A 89 -11.66 5.73 20.86
N ILE A 90 -10.64 4.97 21.28
CA ILE A 90 -10.20 4.88 22.68
C ILE A 90 -9.65 6.23 23.16
N ILE A 91 -8.84 6.92 22.36
CA ILE A 91 -8.30 8.24 22.67
C ILE A 91 -9.45 9.26 22.79
N ALA A 92 -10.38 9.29 21.83
CA ALA A 92 -11.52 10.20 21.83
C ALA A 92 -12.45 9.95 23.03
N TYR A 93 -12.73 8.68 23.33
CA TYR A 93 -13.55 8.31 24.48
C TYR A 93 -12.90 8.71 25.81
N ALA A 94 -11.61 8.42 25.98
CA ALA A 94 -10.87 8.81 27.18
C ALA A 94 -10.86 10.34 27.38
N ALA A 95 -10.63 11.10 26.31
CA ALA A 95 -10.72 12.56 26.33
C ALA A 95 -12.12 13.03 26.80
N THR A 96 -13.18 12.40 26.29
CA THR A 96 -14.55 12.70 26.68
C THR A 96 -14.80 12.40 28.17
N VAL A 97 -14.35 11.24 28.65
CA VAL A 97 -14.47 10.86 30.07
C VAL A 97 -13.73 11.86 30.98
N ILE A 98 -12.53 12.28 30.60
CA ILE A 98 -11.76 13.29 31.34
C ILE A 98 -12.56 14.61 31.44
N VAL A 99 -13.09 15.11 30.32
CA VAL A 99 -13.85 16.35 30.26
C VAL A 99 -15.15 16.27 31.05
N LEU A 100 -15.84 15.14 31.03
CA LEU A 100 -17.10 14.95 31.78
C LEU A 100 -16.89 14.89 33.29
N ASN A 101 -15.76 14.41 33.75
CA ASN A 101 -15.41 14.38 35.19
C ASN A 101 -15.03 15.76 35.76
N VAL A 102 -14.91 16.81 34.93
CA VAL A 102 -14.65 18.18 35.37
C VAL A 102 -15.96 18.92 35.56
N HIS A 103 -16.31 19.28 36.82
CA HIS A 103 -17.59 19.90 37.15
C HIS A 103 -17.59 21.43 36.99
N VAL A 104 -16.44 22.09 37.16
CA VAL A 104 -16.32 23.58 37.05
C VAL A 104 -16.20 23.96 35.58
N LYS A 105 -17.12 24.82 35.10
CA LYS A 105 -17.24 25.25 33.70
C LYS A 105 -15.91 25.81 33.13
N LEU A 106 -15.25 26.71 33.86
CA LEU A 106 -13.96 27.26 33.40
C LEU A 106 -12.86 26.21 33.30
N LYS A 107 -12.74 25.31 34.29
CA LYS A 107 -11.79 24.21 34.28
C LYS A 107 -12.09 23.23 33.12
N LYS A 108 -13.37 22.97 32.83
CA LYS A 108 -13.79 22.13 31.72
C LYS A 108 -13.30 22.68 30.38
N ILE A 109 -13.45 23.98 30.14
CA ILE A 109 -12.95 24.66 28.94
C ILE A 109 -11.42 24.52 28.85
N LEU A 110 -10.70 24.81 29.94
CA LEU A 110 -9.24 24.72 29.99
C LEU A 110 -8.74 23.29 29.69
N VAL A 111 -9.37 22.28 30.30
CA VAL A 111 -9.03 20.87 30.04
C VAL A 111 -9.30 20.48 28.58
N THR A 112 -10.42 20.92 28.02
CA THR A 112 -10.73 20.67 26.62
C THR A 112 -9.69 21.28 25.68
N VAL A 113 -9.32 22.54 25.91
CA VAL A 113 -8.28 23.24 25.13
C VAL A 113 -6.92 22.54 25.28
N ALA A 114 -6.55 22.10 26.48
CA ALA A 114 -5.32 21.37 26.73
C ALA A 114 -5.29 20.04 26.01
N LEU A 115 -6.39 19.27 26.02
CA LEU A 115 -6.49 18.00 25.28
C LEU A 115 -6.37 18.21 23.76
N ILE A 116 -7.02 19.25 23.22
CA ILE A 116 -6.88 19.61 21.79
C ILE A 116 -5.43 19.97 21.47
N ALA A 117 -4.78 20.78 22.31
CA ALA A 117 -3.37 21.13 22.14
C ALA A 117 -2.45 19.90 22.17
N ILE A 118 -2.67 18.96 23.09
CA ILE A 118 -1.94 17.69 23.15
C ILE A 118 -2.13 16.89 21.87
N LEU A 119 -3.34 16.81 21.33
CA LEU A 119 -3.61 16.10 20.08
C LEU A 119 -2.93 16.75 18.87
N ILE A 120 -2.90 18.09 18.82
CA ILE A 120 -2.23 18.84 17.74
C ILE A 120 -0.71 18.65 17.82
N VAL A 121 -0.12 18.78 19.00
CA VAL A 121 1.34 18.65 19.21
C VAL A 121 1.80 17.18 19.07
N GLY A 122 1.01 16.25 19.60
CA GLY A 122 1.32 14.81 19.53
C GLY A 122 1.00 14.17 18.20
N GLY A 123 0.17 14.81 17.38
CA GLY A 123 -0.17 14.38 16.04
C GLY A 123 0.87 14.83 15.01
N LYS A 124 0.84 14.17 13.84
CA LYS A 124 1.58 14.63 12.67
C LYS A 124 0.59 15.24 11.69
N PHE A 125 0.79 16.50 11.36
CA PHE A 125 -0.05 17.16 10.36
C PHE A 125 0.28 16.57 8.98
N ILE A 126 -0.67 15.85 8.38
CA ILE A 126 -0.47 15.11 7.14
C ILE A 126 -0.48 16.04 5.93
N PHE A 127 -1.21 17.17 6.03
CA PHE A 127 -1.41 18.13 4.93
C PHE A 127 -0.26 19.15 4.83
N ILE A 128 0.99 18.67 4.85
CA ILE A 128 2.16 19.50 4.57
C ILE A 128 2.53 19.34 3.09
N ALA A 129 3.08 20.41 2.50
CA ALA A 129 3.43 20.46 1.08
C ALA A 129 4.32 19.30 0.60
N GLU A 130 5.14 18.74 1.49
CA GLU A 130 6.00 17.58 1.20
C GLU A 130 5.22 16.27 0.99
N ASN A 131 4.03 16.16 1.57
CA ASN A 131 3.17 14.96 1.46
C ASN A 131 2.08 15.13 0.41
N TYR A 132 1.98 16.31 -0.20
CA TYR A 132 0.94 16.64 -1.17
C TYR A 132 1.56 17.21 -2.43
N SER A 133 1.36 16.52 -3.53
CA SER A 133 1.58 17.09 -4.85
C SER A 133 0.23 17.37 -5.50
N LYS A 134 0.11 18.54 -6.15
CA LYS A 134 -1.06 18.83 -6.97
C LYS A 134 -1.06 17.85 -8.16
N ALA A 135 -2.17 17.15 -8.36
CA ALA A 135 -2.30 16.26 -9.49
C ALA A 135 -2.12 17.03 -10.81
N SER A 136 -1.31 16.53 -11.71
CA SER A 136 -1.02 17.13 -13.02
C SER A 136 -2.18 16.98 -14.00
N ASN A 137 -3.11 16.07 -13.73
CA ASN A 137 -4.25 15.76 -14.58
C ASN A 137 -5.50 15.40 -13.77
N TRP A 138 -6.65 15.35 -14.44
CA TRP A 138 -7.93 15.02 -13.82
C TRP A 138 -7.98 13.61 -13.23
N TYR A 139 -7.29 12.64 -13.84
CA TYR A 139 -7.27 11.25 -13.40
C TYR A 139 -6.42 11.02 -12.15
N LYS A 140 -5.58 12.00 -11.75
CA LYS A 140 -4.62 11.88 -10.64
C LYS A 140 -3.62 10.73 -10.83
N LEU A 141 -3.31 10.42 -12.08
CA LEU A 141 -2.35 9.40 -12.50
C LEU A 141 -1.06 10.04 -13.02
N PRO A 142 0.06 9.31 -13.05
CA PRO A 142 1.26 9.76 -13.73
C PRO A 142 0.96 10.08 -15.20
N THR A 143 1.40 11.23 -15.68
CA THR A 143 1.15 11.68 -17.08
C THR A 143 1.66 10.67 -18.09
N GLN A 144 2.80 10.04 -17.81
CA GLN A 144 3.39 9.01 -18.66
C GLN A 144 2.47 7.79 -18.85
N THR A 145 1.72 7.40 -17.79
CA THR A 145 0.73 6.32 -17.89
C THR A 145 -0.36 6.64 -18.91
N ILE A 146 -0.88 7.86 -18.86
CA ILE A 146 -1.93 8.31 -19.79
C ILE A 146 -1.41 8.29 -21.22
N LEU A 147 -0.20 8.85 -21.45
CA LEU A 147 0.41 8.88 -22.78
C LEU A 147 0.63 7.47 -23.34
N VAL A 148 1.11 6.53 -22.53
CA VAL A 148 1.28 5.13 -22.94
C VAL A 148 -0.06 4.50 -23.31
N CYS A 149 -1.10 4.66 -22.49
CA CYS A 149 -2.42 4.13 -22.80
C CYS A 149 -3.02 4.74 -24.07
N ASP A 150 -2.90 6.05 -24.26
CA ASP A 150 -3.39 6.76 -25.44
C ASP A 150 -2.69 6.30 -26.73
N ILE A 151 -1.38 5.98 -26.67
CA ILE A 151 -0.64 5.43 -27.82
C ILE A 151 -1.14 4.03 -28.14
N LEU A 152 -1.34 3.17 -27.12
CA LEU A 152 -1.84 1.81 -27.33
C LEU A 152 -3.25 1.81 -27.92
N GLU A 153 -4.15 2.66 -27.44
CA GLU A 153 -5.53 2.76 -27.92
C GLU A 153 -5.63 3.30 -29.35
N LYS A 154 -4.73 4.21 -29.72
CA LYS A 154 -4.70 4.75 -31.09
C LYS A 154 -4.18 3.77 -32.13
N ASP A 155 -3.42 2.76 -31.71
CA ASP A 155 -2.78 1.81 -32.62
C ASP A 155 -3.72 0.68 -33.06
N THR A 156 -4.70 0.30 -32.24
CA THR A 156 -5.63 -0.79 -32.57
C THR A 156 -6.98 -0.68 -31.88
N ASP A 157 -8.02 -1.18 -32.55
CA ASP A 157 -9.36 -1.41 -31.98
C ASP A 157 -9.52 -2.84 -31.42
N GLU A 158 -8.48 -3.68 -31.55
CA GLU A 158 -8.47 -5.05 -31.01
C GLU A 158 -8.13 -5.08 -29.52
N VAL A 159 -8.22 -6.26 -28.92
CA VAL A 159 -7.86 -6.46 -27.53
C VAL A 159 -6.36 -6.21 -27.31
N ILE A 160 -6.05 -5.19 -26.52
CA ILE A 160 -4.68 -4.84 -26.13
C ILE A 160 -4.24 -5.76 -25.00
N ARG A 161 -3.21 -6.57 -25.23
CA ARG A 161 -2.56 -7.40 -24.24
C ARG A 161 -1.10 -7.00 -24.12
N VAL A 162 -0.73 -6.39 -23.01
CA VAL A 162 0.54 -5.65 -22.86
C VAL A 162 1.35 -6.16 -21.67
N VAL A 163 2.66 -6.29 -21.88
CA VAL A 163 3.66 -6.42 -20.81
C VAL A 163 4.22 -5.06 -20.50
N VAL A 164 4.22 -4.69 -19.22
CA VAL A 164 4.64 -3.36 -18.75
C VAL A 164 5.56 -3.45 -17.54
N PRO A 165 6.41 -2.43 -17.29
CA PRO A 165 7.24 -2.34 -16.09
C PRO A 165 6.40 -2.29 -14.81
N THR A 166 6.94 -2.87 -13.74
CA THR A 166 6.38 -2.78 -12.39
C THR A 166 6.17 -1.31 -11.99
N GLY A 167 5.00 -0.99 -11.49
CA GLY A 167 4.60 0.39 -11.14
C GLY A 167 3.73 1.07 -12.20
N LEU A 168 3.86 0.70 -13.48
CA LEU A 168 2.96 1.17 -14.52
C LEU A 168 1.65 0.36 -14.55
N GLU A 169 1.71 -0.92 -14.17
CA GLU A 169 0.61 -1.89 -14.18
C GLU A 169 -0.66 -1.37 -13.52
N VAL A 170 -0.55 -0.93 -12.26
CA VAL A 170 -1.71 -0.49 -11.46
C VAL A 170 -2.32 0.78 -12.03
N SER A 171 -1.48 1.74 -12.43
CA SER A 171 -1.93 3.02 -12.94
C SER A 171 -2.56 2.91 -14.35
N MET A 172 -2.06 2.02 -15.21
CA MET A 172 -2.66 1.74 -16.51
C MET A 172 -4.04 1.11 -16.37
N ARG A 173 -4.18 0.10 -15.48
CA ARG A 173 -5.48 -0.53 -15.22
C ARG A 173 -6.49 0.42 -14.60
N GLN A 174 -6.03 1.39 -13.81
CA GLN A 174 -6.89 2.43 -13.25
C GLN A 174 -7.37 3.41 -14.34
N TYR A 175 -6.55 3.69 -15.36
CA TYR A 175 -6.90 4.56 -16.47
C TYR A 175 -7.86 3.88 -17.45
N ASN A 176 -7.51 2.66 -17.89
CA ASN A 176 -8.35 1.87 -18.79
C ASN A 176 -8.36 0.38 -18.42
N ALA A 177 -9.51 -0.10 -17.95
CA ALA A 177 -9.70 -1.49 -17.55
C ALA A 177 -9.74 -2.49 -18.72
N ASN A 178 -9.90 -2.03 -19.97
CA ASN A 178 -9.94 -2.89 -21.16
C ASN A 178 -8.53 -3.32 -21.60
N ILE A 179 -7.48 -2.64 -21.14
CA ILE A 179 -6.09 -3.03 -21.40
C ILE A 179 -5.77 -4.24 -20.51
N GLN A 180 -5.49 -5.38 -21.13
CA GLN A 180 -5.10 -6.60 -20.44
C GLN A 180 -3.61 -6.56 -20.12
N ILE A 181 -3.26 -6.48 -18.84
CA ILE A 181 -1.88 -6.43 -18.39
C ILE A 181 -1.41 -7.83 -18.01
N VAL A 182 -0.24 -8.22 -18.49
CA VAL A 182 0.42 -9.46 -18.12
C VAL A 182 1.28 -9.19 -16.88
N TYR A 183 0.90 -9.78 -15.75
CA TYR A 183 1.55 -9.59 -14.46
C TYR A 183 2.70 -10.58 -14.21
N GLY A 184 3.61 -10.22 -13.32
CA GLY A 184 4.64 -11.11 -12.80
C GLY A 184 5.83 -11.32 -13.75
N VAL A 185 5.98 -10.46 -14.73
CA VAL A 185 7.11 -10.51 -15.68
C VAL A 185 8.26 -9.68 -15.14
N ASP A 186 9.39 -10.32 -14.86
CA ASP A 186 10.62 -9.63 -14.56
C ASP A 186 11.23 -9.05 -15.84
N MET A 187 11.16 -7.74 -16.00
CA MET A 187 11.65 -7.01 -17.18
C MET A 187 13.17 -7.13 -17.38
N GLN A 188 13.93 -7.54 -16.37
CA GLN A 188 15.38 -7.73 -16.49
C GLN A 188 15.76 -9.09 -17.09
N SER A 189 14.87 -10.09 -17.02
CA SER A 189 15.10 -11.45 -17.51
C SER A 189 14.41 -11.76 -18.85
N MET A 190 13.97 -10.77 -19.58
CA MET A 190 12.98 -10.86 -20.67
C MET A 190 13.43 -11.46 -22.00
N ASN A 191 14.56 -12.12 -22.10
CA ASN A 191 15.04 -12.62 -23.41
C ASN A 191 14.21 -13.77 -24.04
N TYR A 192 13.49 -14.54 -23.27
CA TYR A 192 12.82 -15.75 -23.77
C TYR A 192 11.32 -15.80 -23.55
N TYR A 193 10.82 -15.18 -22.48
CA TYR A 193 9.44 -15.37 -22.03
C TYR A 193 8.39 -14.51 -22.74
N MET A 194 8.79 -13.53 -23.51
CA MET A 194 7.85 -12.62 -24.18
C MET A 194 6.94 -13.32 -25.19
N TYR A 195 7.45 -14.34 -25.86
CA TYR A 195 6.66 -15.14 -26.81
C TYR A 195 5.65 -16.05 -26.11
N ALA A 196 6.04 -16.60 -24.97
CA ALA A 196 5.18 -17.49 -24.18
C ALA A 196 3.98 -16.75 -23.56
N LEU A 197 4.07 -15.44 -23.41
CA LEU A 197 3.05 -14.64 -22.74
C LEU A 197 1.89 -14.21 -23.64
N ASN A 198 1.94 -14.53 -24.93
CA ASN A 198 0.88 -14.17 -25.88
C ASN A 198 0.47 -12.70 -25.78
N SER A 199 1.47 -11.80 -25.63
CA SER A 199 1.27 -10.35 -25.56
C SER A 199 1.48 -9.75 -26.95
N ASN A 200 0.57 -8.87 -27.37
CA ASN A 200 0.71 -8.14 -28.64
C ASN A 200 1.46 -6.81 -28.46
N TYR A 201 1.65 -6.36 -27.22
CA TYR A 201 2.40 -5.13 -26.92
C TYR A 201 3.40 -5.32 -25.79
N ILE A 202 4.47 -4.54 -25.86
CA ILE A 202 5.51 -4.45 -24.82
C ILE A 202 5.82 -2.98 -24.58
N VAL A 203 5.87 -2.57 -23.32
CA VAL A 203 6.33 -1.25 -22.89
C VAL A 203 7.63 -1.43 -22.13
N LEU A 204 8.71 -0.82 -22.60
CA LEU A 204 10.01 -0.82 -21.93
C LEU A 204 10.33 0.55 -21.35
N ASP A 205 10.89 0.54 -20.15
CA ASP A 205 11.48 1.74 -19.56
C ASP A 205 12.78 2.09 -20.30
N ASN A 206 12.96 3.36 -20.66
CA ASN A 206 14.14 3.85 -21.38
C ASN A 206 15.45 3.69 -20.60
N THR A 207 15.36 3.46 -19.28
CA THR A 207 16.53 3.26 -18.40
C THR A 207 16.99 1.81 -18.33
N VAL A 208 16.16 0.88 -18.79
CA VAL A 208 16.45 -0.57 -18.75
C VAL A 208 17.28 -0.97 -19.98
N ASN A 209 18.49 -1.48 -19.74
CA ASN A 209 19.28 -2.10 -20.79
C ASN A 209 18.70 -3.47 -21.12
N PHE A 210 17.94 -3.54 -22.17
CA PHE A 210 17.43 -4.82 -22.68
C PHE A 210 18.57 -5.56 -23.44
N SER A 211 18.83 -6.82 -23.06
CA SER A 211 19.89 -7.62 -23.71
C SER A 211 19.34 -8.26 -25.01
N GLY A 212 19.26 -7.47 -26.07
CA GLY A 212 18.76 -7.89 -27.38
C GLY A 212 17.98 -6.76 -28.04
N LYS A 213 17.60 -6.97 -29.29
CA LYS A 213 16.72 -6.05 -30.01
C LYS A 213 15.35 -6.68 -30.12
N LEU A 214 14.31 -5.98 -29.67
CA LEU A 214 12.93 -6.48 -29.77
C LEU A 214 12.50 -6.68 -31.24
N GLU A 215 13.12 -5.93 -32.14
CA GLU A 215 12.93 -6.08 -33.58
C GLU A 215 13.31 -7.48 -34.11
N ASP A 216 14.36 -8.08 -33.53
CA ASP A 216 14.79 -9.44 -33.89
C ASP A 216 13.74 -10.51 -33.50
N TYR A 217 12.83 -10.14 -32.63
CA TYR A 217 11.72 -10.97 -32.16
C TYR A 217 10.36 -10.60 -32.78
N GLY A 218 10.36 -9.77 -33.82
CA GLY A 218 9.15 -9.40 -34.55
C GLY A 218 8.36 -8.26 -33.95
N TYR A 219 8.91 -7.55 -32.94
CA TYR A 219 8.30 -6.35 -32.39
C TYR A 219 8.80 -5.12 -33.13
N GLN A 220 7.92 -4.15 -33.33
CA GLN A 220 8.26 -2.85 -33.91
C GLN A 220 7.82 -1.74 -32.98
N ILE A 221 8.64 -0.69 -32.88
CA ILE A 221 8.32 0.49 -32.11
C ILE A 221 7.15 1.23 -32.78
N ILE A 222 6.11 1.52 -32.02
CA ILE A 222 4.92 2.25 -32.47
C ILE A 222 4.83 3.64 -31.84
N GLY A 223 5.55 3.87 -30.74
CA GLY A 223 5.59 5.15 -30.08
C GLY A 223 6.60 5.17 -28.94
N ALA A 224 6.91 6.37 -28.51
CA ALA A 224 7.79 6.62 -27.37
C ALA A 224 7.25 7.78 -26.53
N THR A 225 7.51 7.73 -25.25
CA THR A 225 7.31 8.83 -24.31
C THR A 225 8.65 9.21 -23.69
N ASP A 226 8.70 10.21 -22.80
CA ASP A 226 9.95 10.59 -22.14
C ASP A 226 10.59 9.46 -21.35
N SER A 227 9.78 8.52 -20.85
CA SER A 227 10.23 7.42 -19.97
C SER A 227 10.10 6.04 -20.58
N TYR A 228 9.28 5.85 -21.61
CA TYR A 228 8.91 4.52 -22.11
C TYR A 228 8.93 4.45 -23.63
N ASN A 229 9.42 3.32 -24.16
CA ASN A 229 9.27 2.89 -25.55
C ASN A 229 8.17 1.84 -25.66
N ILE A 230 7.30 1.95 -26.65
CA ILE A 230 6.13 1.11 -26.85
C ILE A 230 6.31 0.33 -28.14
N TYR A 231 6.21 -0.98 -28.04
CA TYR A 231 6.42 -1.92 -29.14
C TYR A 231 5.15 -2.73 -29.39
N ARG A 232 4.88 -2.99 -30.66
CA ARG A 232 3.81 -3.88 -31.14
C ARG A 232 4.40 -5.10 -31.85
N PHE A 233 3.85 -6.27 -31.60
CA PHE A 233 4.18 -7.47 -32.32
C PHE A 233 3.57 -7.45 -33.74
N LYS A 234 4.38 -7.53 -34.77
CA LYS A 234 3.93 -7.66 -36.15
C LYS A 234 4.15 -9.06 -36.66
N LEU A 235 3.07 -9.72 -37.06
CA LEU A 235 3.02 -11.07 -37.64
C LEU A 235 3.65 -11.11 -39.06
N GLY A 236 4.82 -10.56 -39.28
CA GLY A 236 5.41 -10.46 -40.62
C GLY A 236 6.82 -11.03 -40.76
N GLY A 237 7.44 -11.54 -39.68
CA GLY A 237 8.84 -11.98 -39.69
C GLY A 237 9.13 -13.33 -39.06
N MET A 238 8.15 -14.05 -38.54
CA MET A 238 8.35 -15.35 -37.94
C MET A 238 8.10 -16.47 -38.98
N THR A 239 9.15 -17.18 -39.33
CA THR A 239 9.05 -18.50 -39.93
C THR A 239 8.22 -19.43 -39.05
N ASP A 240 7.36 -20.25 -39.64
CA ASP A 240 6.37 -21.18 -39.01
C ASP A 240 6.91 -22.15 -37.96
N SER A 241 8.21 -22.09 -37.64
CA SER A 241 8.90 -23.01 -36.72
C SER A 241 8.60 -22.79 -35.24
N LEU A 242 7.92 -21.70 -34.82
CA LEU A 242 7.61 -21.39 -33.41
C LEU A 242 6.14 -21.58 -33.04
N ARG A 243 5.27 -22.01 -33.94
CA ARG A 243 3.86 -22.38 -33.64
C ARG A 243 3.65 -23.71 -32.96
N VAL A 244 4.70 -24.46 -32.64
CA VAL A 244 4.63 -25.87 -32.17
C VAL A 244 4.82 -26.02 -30.65
N ILE A 245 4.69 -24.96 -29.87
CA ILE A 245 4.62 -25.08 -28.39
C ILE A 245 3.28 -24.53 -27.93
N GLN A 246 2.22 -25.23 -28.23
CA GLN A 246 0.95 -25.26 -27.49
C GLN A 246 0.86 -26.53 -26.69
#